data_4b1f0c25ce98172d9e1509204e985a2f
#
_entry.id   4b1f0c25ce98172d9e1509204e985a2f
#
_cell.length_a   1.000
_cell.length_b   1.000
_cell.length_c   1.000
_cell.angle_alpha   90.00
_cell.angle_beta   90.00
_cell.angle_gamma   90.00
#
_symmetry.space_group_name_H-M   'P 1'
#
loop_
_entity.id
_entity.type
_entity.pdbx_description
1 polymer ?
#
loop_
_entity_poly.entity_id
_entity_poly.type
_entity_poly.pdbx_seq_one_letter_code
_entity_poly.pdbx_strand_id
1 'polypeptide(L)'
;MFTVITDEFSEHNNMSQVTLGGNPIEVAGTFPTVGQNAPAFSLVGKDLKPLSLADFAGKRKVLNIVPSLDTPTCATSTRKFNEAAAKLSNTAVIVVSGDLPFAASRFCTTEGIDNVVTASTFRGHEFAQAYGVDVTSGPLTGLTARAVVVVDENDRVVHAELVGEIKNEPNYDAALAALK
;
A
#
# COMPACT_ATOMS: atom_id res chain seq x y z
N MET A 1 27.97 16.27 -42.92
CA MET A 1 26.74 15.47 -42.82
C MET A 1 26.68 14.87 -41.44
N PHE A 2 26.05 15.56 -40.49
CA PHE A 2 25.99 15.11 -39.07
C PHE A 2 24.66 14.41 -38.88
N THR A 3 24.74 13.10 -38.63
CA THR A 3 23.58 12.29 -38.25
C THR A 3 23.28 12.55 -36.80
N VAL A 4 22.17 13.22 -36.52
CA VAL A 4 21.63 13.37 -35.17
C VAL A 4 20.99 12.04 -34.82
N ILE A 5 21.60 11.29 -33.90
CA ILE A 5 20.97 10.15 -33.27
C ILE A 5 20.03 10.73 -32.20
N THR A 6 18.76 10.77 -32.51
CA THR A 6 17.72 10.99 -31.50
C THR A 6 17.62 9.73 -30.65
N ASP A 7 18.19 9.80 -29.46
CA ASP A 7 17.92 8.82 -28.40
C ASP A 7 16.45 8.98 -28.02
N GLU A 8 15.61 8.09 -28.56
CA GLU A 8 14.24 7.93 -28.08
C GLU A 8 14.34 7.33 -26.69
N PHE A 9 14.28 8.21 -25.67
CA PHE A 9 13.93 7.80 -24.33
C PHE A 9 12.55 7.15 -24.40
N SER A 10 12.52 5.83 -24.52
CA SER A 10 11.35 5.04 -24.25
C SER A 10 10.99 5.26 -22.77
N GLU A 11 10.11 6.21 -22.52
CA GLU A 11 9.38 6.26 -21.25
C GLU A 11 8.61 4.94 -21.19
N HIS A 12 9.17 3.98 -20.50
CA HIS A 12 8.45 2.79 -20.09
C HIS A 12 7.34 3.29 -19.18
N ASN A 13 6.17 3.46 -19.74
CA ASN A 13 4.95 3.73 -19.02
C ASN A 13 4.72 2.52 -18.12
N ASN A 14 5.21 2.59 -16.86
CA ASN A 14 5.03 1.55 -15.85
C ASN A 14 3.56 1.54 -15.43
N MET A 15 2.72 0.91 -16.24
CA MET A 15 1.30 0.73 -16.00
C MET A 15 1.04 -0.74 -15.74
N SER A 16 0.38 -1.01 -14.63
CA SER A 16 -0.20 -2.32 -14.33
C SER A 16 -1.70 -2.26 -14.55
N GLN A 17 -2.33 -3.42 -14.67
CA GLN A 17 -3.77 -3.54 -14.81
C GLN A 17 -4.31 -4.49 -13.75
N VAL A 18 -5.37 -4.05 -13.08
CA VAL A 18 -6.17 -4.87 -12.16
C VAL A 18 -7.64 -4.78 -12.60
N THR A 19 -8.53 -5.50 -11.92
CA THR A 19 -9.96 -5.43 -12.21
C THR A 19 -10.75 -4.93 -11.00
N LEU A 20 -11.88 -4.30 -11.27
CA LEU A 20 -12.90 -3.94 -10.29
C LEU A 20 -14.24 -4.53 -10.74
N GLY A 21 -14.66 -5.60 -10.07
CA GLY A 21 -15.86 -6.35 -10.47
C GLY A 21 -15.75 -6.91 -11.90
N GLY A 22 -14.56 -7.36 -12.29
CA GLY A 22 -14.25 -7.88 -13.60
C GLY A 22 -13.93 -6.83 -14.67
N ASN A 23 -14.12 -5.53 -14.39
CA ASN A 23 -13.80 -4.45 -15.33
C ASN A 23 -12.35 -4.00 -15.17
N PRO A 24 -11.55 -3.96 -16.26
CA PRO A 24 -10.15 -3.55 -16.17
C PRO A 24 -10.02 -2.08 -15.74
N ILE A 25 -9.07 -1.83 -14.84
CA ILE A 25 -8.63 -0.48 -14.46
C ILE A 25 -7.12 -0.39 -14.49
N GLU A 26 -6.62 0.79 -14.82
CA GLU A 26 -5.19 1.06 -14.94
C GLU A 26 -4.62 1.53 -13.61
N VAL A 27 -3.41 1.07 -13.31
CA VAL A 27 -2.66 1.40 -12.10
C VAL A 27 -1.27 1.86 -12.50
N ALA A 28 -0.94 3.09 -12.14
CA ALA A 28 0.35 3.71 -12.46
C ALA A 28 1.40 3.47 -11.38
N GLY A 29 2.66 3.58 -11.78
CA GLY A 29 3.82 3.45 -10.95
C GLY A 29 4.46 2.06 -11.03
N THR A 30 5.52 1.85 -10.24
CA THR A 30 6.28 0.59 -10.23
C THR A 30 5.99 -0.17 -8.95
N PHE A 31 5.29 -1.31 -9.07
CA PHE A 31 5.00 -2.16 -7.91
C PHE A 31 6.30 -2.81 -7.41
N PRO A 32 6.55 -2.82 -6.09
CA PRO A 32 7.77 -3.37 -5.52
C PRO A 32 7.93 -4.87 -5.79
N THR A 33 9.18 -5.30 -5.94
CA THR A 33 9.53 -6.72 -6.08
C THR A 33 10.31 -7.19 -4.87
N VAL A 34 10.15 -8.48 -4.53
CA VAL A 34 10.90 -9.12 -3.43
C VAL A 34 12.40 -9.01 -3.68
N GLY A 35 13.14 -8.63 -2.64
CA GLY A 35 14.59 -8.47 -2.66
C GLY A 35 15.06 -7.03 -2.90
N GLN A 36 14.22 -6.12 -3.38
CA GLN A 36 14.58 -4.71 -3.49
C GLN A 36 14.45 -3.96 -2.17
N ASN A 37 15.06 -2.81 -2.06
CA ASN A 37 14.79 -1.88 -0.97
C ASN A 37 13.38 -1.31 -1.11
N ALA A 38 12.64 -1.24 0.01
CA ALA A 38 11.33 -0.61 0.03
C ALA A 38 11.47 0.88 -0.34
N PRO A 39 10.62 1.41 -1.25
CA PRO A 39 10.63 2.83 -1.54
C PRO A 39 10.35 3.66 -0.29
N ALA A 40 11.09 4.73 -0.10
CA ALA A 40 10.81 5.70 0.95
C ALA A 40 9.44 6.35 0.72
N PHE A 41 8.75 6.67 1.78
CA PHE A 41 7.46 7.36 1.71
C PHE A 41 7.30 8.41 2.80
N SER A 42 6.39 9.35 2.55
CA SER A 42 5.86 10.27 3.54
C SER A 42 4.35 10.28 3.42
N LEU A 43 3.68 9.77 4.43
CA LEU A 43 2.22 9.70 4.56
C LEU A 43 1.77 10.59 5.71
N VAL A 44 0.47 10.66 5.97
CA VAL A 44 -0.08 11.46 7.06
C VAL A 44 -0.63 10.54 8.14
N GLY A 45 -0.06 10.65 9.34
CA GLY A 45 -0.52 9.90 10.52
C GLY A 45 -1.80 10.49 11.14
N LYS A 46 -2.33 9.78 12.13
CA LYS A 46 -3.55 10.19 12.86
C LYS A 46 -3.44 11.55 13.57
N ASP A 47 -2.23 11.97 13.88
CA ASP A 47 -1.91 13.27 14.51
C ASP A 47 -1.67 14.39 13.48
N LEU A 48 -1.94 14.14 12.20
CA LEU A 48 -1.72 15.00 11.04
C LEU A 48 -0.25 15.31 10.76
N LYS A 49 0.69 14.62 11.40
CA LYS A 49 2.11 14.74 11.15
C LYS A 49 2.58 13.79 10.06
N PRO A 50 3.69 14.11 9.39
CA PRO A 50 4.31 13.17 8.45
C PRO A 50 4.67 11.85 9.14
N LEU A 51 4.39 10.75 8.45
CA LEU A 51 4.72 9.39 8.84
C LEU A 51 5.56 8.77 7.71
N SER A 52 6.78 8.36 8.01
CA SER A 52 7.74 7.87 7.03
C SER A 52 8.20 6.45 7.34
N LEU A 53 8.85 5.81 6.37
CA LEU A 53 9.47 4.50 6.55
C LEU A 53 10.50 4.54 7.70
N ALA A 54 11.23 5.64 7.85
CA ALA A 54 12.24 5.82 8.90
C ALA A 54 11.65 5.79 10.32
N ASP A 55 10.37 6.13 10.50
CA ASP A 55 9.70 6.07 11.81
C ASP A 55 9.56 4.62 12.31
N PHE A 56 9.73 3.64 11.44
CA PHE A 56 9.65 2.21 11.73
C PHE A 56 11.01 1.51 11.58
N ALA A 57 12.11 2.25 11.64
CA ALA A 57 13.45 1.69 11.51
C ALA A 57 13.70 0.57 12.52
N GLY A 58 14.32 -0.52 12.06
CA GLY A 58 14.60 -1.71 12.87
C GLY A 58 13.42 -2.62 13.15
N LYS A 59 12.22 -2.28 12.70
CA LYS A 59 11.02 -3.13 12.75
C LYS A 59 10.71 -3.74 11.40
N ARG A 60 10.05 -4.89 11.41
CA ARG A 60 9.36 -5.42 10.24
C ARG A 60 8.09 -4.61 10.02
N LYS A 61 7.69 -4.42 8.78
CA LYS A 61 6.52 -3.62 8.39
C LYS A 61 5.62 -4.44 7.48
N VAL A 62 4.34 -4.41 7.77
CA VAL A 62 3.30 -4.89 6.86
C VAL A 62 2.53 -3.68 6.37
N LEU A 63 2.64 -3.39 5.08
CA LEU A 63 1.85 -2.34 4.44
C LEU A 63 0.60 -2.98 3.85
N ASN A 64 -0.55 -2.75 4.47
CA ASN A 64 -1.85 -3.12 3.95
C ASN A 64 -2.44 -1.90 3.23
N ILE A 65 -2.33 -1.90 1.91
CA ILE A 65 -2.73 -0.79 1.05
C ILE A 65 -4.13 -1.07 0.53
N VAL A 66 -5.05 -0.17 0.80
CA VAL A 66 -6.47 -0.33 0.49
C VAL A 66 -7.07 0.93 -0.14
N PRO A 67 -8.08 0.81 -1.03
CA PRO A 67 -8.77 1.97 -1.58
C PRO A 67 -9.44 2.85 -0.52
N SER A 68 -10.19 2.27 0.40
CA SER A 68 -10.82 2.97 1.51
C SER A 68 -11.22 1.99 2.62
N LEU A 69 -11.03 2.39 3.87
CA LEU A 69 -11.46 1.62 5.05
C LEU A 69 -12.98 1.38 5.09
N ASP A 70 -13.76 2.26 4.49
CA ASP A 70 -15.24 2.16 4.45
C ASP A 70 -15.78 1.18 3.38
N THR A 71 -14.93 0.42 2.71
CA THR A 71 -15.37 -0.68 1.83
C THR A 71 -15.34 -2.02 2.57
N PRO A 72 -16.26 -2.98 2.28
CA PRO A 72 -16.36 -4.23 3.04
C PRO A 72 -15.07 -5.05 3.07
N THR A 73 -14.41 -5.22 1.93
CA THR A 73 -13.16 -5.99 1.83
C THR A 73 -12.01 -5.31 2.58
N CYS A 74 -11.91 -3.99 2.51
CA CYS A 74 -10.88 -3.22 3.23
C CYS A 74 -11.07 -3.29 4.75
N ALA A 75 -12.31 -3.17 5.21
CA ALA A 75 -12.64 -3.34 6.63
C ALA A 75 -12.26 -4.74 7.13
N THR A 76 -12.59 -5.78 6.35
CA THR A 76 -12.25 -7.17 6.68
C THR A 76 -10.74 -7.37 6.72
N SER A 77 -9.98 -6.90 5.73
CA SER A 77 -8.53 -7.04 5.70
C SER A 77 -7.87 -6.30 6.87
N THR A 78 -8.36 -5.13 7.21
CA THR A 78 -7.84 -4.35 8.34
C THR A 78 -8.07 -5.07 9.67
N ARG A 79 -9.25 -5.67 9.89
CA ARG A 79 -9.53 -6.47 11.08
C ARG A 79 -8.61 -7.69 11.17
N LYS A 80 -8.43 -8.43 10.08
CA LYS A 80 -7.56 -9.62 10.04
C LYS A 80 -6.10 -9.27 10.34
N PHE A 81 -5.57 -8.19 9.77
CA PHE A 81 -4.23 -7.73 10.08
C PHE A 81 -4.11 -7.17 11.49
N ASN A 82 -5.14 -6.54 12.04
CA ASN A 82 -5.15 -6.10 13.44
C ASN A 82 -5.05 -7.30 14.40
N GLU A 83 -5.80 -8.37 14.16
CA GLU A 83 -5.72 -9.60 14.95
C GLU A 83 -4.34 -10.26 14.85
N ALA A 84 -3.78 -10.31 13.65
CA ALA A 84 -2.44 -10.83 13.42
C ALA A 84 -1.37 -9.97 14.12
N ALA A 85 -1.48 -8.64 14.02
CA ALA A 85 -0.55 -7.69 14.63
C ALA A 85 -0.41 -7.88 16.14
N ALA A 86 -1.50 -8.21 16.84
CA ALA A 86 -1.50 -8.47 18.28
C ALA A 86 -0.60 -9.65 18.67
N LYS A 87 -0.28 -10.54 17.75
CA LYS A 87 0.54 -11.75 17.96
C LYS A 87 1.96 -11.63 17.39
N LEU A 88 2.26 -10.56 16.68
CA LEU A 88 3.55 -10.35 16.03
C LEU A 88 4.48 -9.53 16.92
N SER A 89 5.73 -9.99 17.06
CA SER A 89 6.78 -9.24 17.73
C SER A 89 7.55 -8.37 16.73
N ASN A 90 8.06 -7.23 17.19
CA ASN A 90 8.90 -6.32 16.41
C ASN A 90 8.34 -6.03 14.99
N THR A 91 7.03 -5.87 14.88
CA THR A 91 6.34 -5.69 13.60
C THR A 91 5.34 -4.56 13.72
N ALA A 92 5.37 -3.61 12.78
CA ALA A 92 4.36 -2.58 12.61
C ALA A 92 3.44 -2.97 11.45
N VAL A 93 2.14 -2.97 11.68
CA VAL A 93 1.14 -3.08 10.61
C VAL A 93 0.62 -1.70 10.30
N ILE A 94 0.81 -1.27 9.06
CA ILE A 94 0.47 0.07 8.57
C ILE A 94 -0.62 -0.09 7.53
N VAL A 95 -1.79 0.47 7.79
CA VAL A 95 -2.90 0.50 6.84
C VAL A 95 -2.87 1.82 6.10
N VAL A 96 -2.67 1.75 4.79
CA VAL A 96 -2.55 2.92 3.92
C VAL A 96 -3.80 3.07 3.07
N SER A 97 -4.43 4.24 3.10
CA SER A 97 -5.62 4.56 2.31
C SER A 97 -5.71 6.05 1.98
N GLY A 98 -6.63 6.39 1.06
CA GLY A 98 -6.96 7.77 0.75
C GLY A 98 -7.89 8.44 1.79
N ASP A 99 -8.37 7.69 2.79
CA ASP A 99 -9.23 8.23 3.83
C ASP A 99 -8.51 9.33 4.61
N LEU A 100 -9.24 10.36 5.02
CA LEU A 100 -8.70 11.38 5.90
C LEU A 100 -8.34 10.75 7.26
N PRO A 101 -7.30 11.24 7.96
CA PRO A 101 -6.91 10.72 9.26
C PRO A 101 -8.04 10.71 10.29
N PHE A 102 -8.96 11.67 10.23
CA PHE A 102 -10.16 11.75 11.08
C PHE A 102 -11.10 10.56 10.85
N ALA A 103 -11.38 10.25 9.58
CA ALA A 103 -12.23 9.12 9.19
C ALA A 103 -11.59 7.79 9.57
N ALA A 104 -10.28 7.63 9.35
CA ALA A 104 -9.54 6.45 9.74
C ALA A 104 -9.55 6.23 11.26
N SER A 105 -9.39 7.29 12.04
CA SER A 105 -9.48 7.23 13.51
C SER A 105 -10.86 6.81 13.99
N ARG A 106 -11.92 7.37 13.38
CA ARG A 106 -13.30 6.97 13.68
C ARG A 106 -13.55 5.50 13.37
N PHE A 107 -13.11 5.04 12.20
CA PHE A 107 -13.22 3.64 11.81
C PHE A 107 -12.54 2.72 12.83
N CYS A 108 -11.29 3.00 13.19
CA CYS A 108 -10.55 2.20 14.16
C CYS A 108 -11.24 2.15 15.53
N THR A 109 -11.75 3.29 16.01
CA THR A 109 -12.47 3.38 17.28
C THR A 109 -13.75 2.55 17.24
N THR A 110 -14.54 2.68 16.17
CA THR A 110 -15.82 1.96 16.01
C THR A 110 -15.62 0.45 15.90
N GLU A 111 -14.57 0.01 15.21
CA GLU A 111 -14.27 -1.40 14.96
C GLU A 111 -13.41 -2.05 16.07
N GLY A 112 -12.97 -1.29 17.07
CA GLY A 112 -12.08 -1.80 18.12
C GLY A 112 -10.69 -2.19 17.59
N ILE A 113 -10.17 -1.45 16.62
CA ILE A 113 -8.88 -1.70 15.97
C ILE A 113 -7.83 -0.80 16.61
N ASP A 114 -6.87 -1.37 17.33
CA ASP A 114 -5.87 -0.65 18.12
C ASP A 114 -4.42 -1.12 17.87
N ASN A 115 -4.22 -2.21 17.12
CA ASN A 115 -2.90 -2.80 16.86
C ASN A 115 -2.31 -2.40 15.50
N VAL A 116 -2.95 -1.52 14.76
CA VAL A 116 -2.46 -1.03 13.46
C VAL A 116 -2.22 0.47 13.50
N VAL A 117 -1.30 0.91 12.65
CA VAL A 117 -1.07 2.33 12.37
C VAL A 117 -1.81 2.70 11.09
N THR A 118 -2.65 3.72 11.12
CA THR A 118 -3.29 4.26 9.91
C THR A 118 -2.45 5.37 9.31
N ALA A 119 -2.33 5.37 7.99
CA ALA A 119 -1.56 6.35 7.24
C ALA A 119 -2.35 6.78 6.00
N SER A 120 -2.47 8.08 5.78
CA SER A 120 -3.29 8.66 4.71
C SER A 120 -2.44 9.17 3.57
N THR A 121 -2.91 8.93 2.35
CA THR A 121 -2.33 9.46 1.11
C THR A 121 -2.92 10.80 0.68
N PHE A 122 -3.77 11.44 1.49
CA PHE A 122 -4.61 12.57 1.03
C PHE A 122 -3.82 13.81 0.57
N ARG A 123 -2.53 13.93 0.95
CA ARG A 123 -1.70 15.10 0.58
C ARG A 123 -1.01 14.98 -0.78
N GLY A 124 -1.05 13.82 -1.42
CA GLY A 124 -0.39 13.65 -2.72
C GLY A 124 -0.39 12.20 -3.22
N HIS A 125 0.13 12.01 -4.41
CA HIS A 125 0.18 10.72 -5.10
C HIS A 125 1.56 10.03 -5.03
N GLU A 126 2.53 10.63 -4.36
CA GLU A 126 3.93 10.17 -4.36
C GLU A 126 4.06 8.74 -3.85
N PHE A 127 3.35 8.41 -2.76
CA PHE A 127 3.32 7.03 -2.25
C PHE A 127 2.72 6.06 -3.26
N ALA A 128 1.55 6.40 -3.81
CA ALA A 128 0.84 5.54 -4.74
C ALA A 128 1.67 5.25 -5.99
N GLN A 129 2.39 6.23 -6.50
CA GLN A 129 3.28 6.08 -7.65
C GLN A 129 4.54 5.28 -7.30
N ALA A 130 5.17 5.56 -6.16
CA ALA A 130 6.37 4.85 -5.71
C ALA A 130 6.11 3.37 -5.44
N TYR A 131 4.91 3.03 -4.99
CA TYR A 131 4.48 1.65 -4.71
C TYR A 131 3.65 1.03 -5.84
N GLY A 132 3.47 1.71 -6.97
CA GLY A 132 2.78 1.15 -8.13
C GLY A 132 1.31 0.78 -7.87
N VAL A 133 0.61 1.59 -7.10
CA VAL A 133 -0.78 1.36 -6.69
C VAL A 133 -1.70 2.55 -7.02
N ASP A 134 -1.24 3.50 -7.81
CA ASP A 134 -2.01 4.70 -8.19
C ASP A 134 -3.08 4.36 -9.24
N VAL A 135 -4.34 4.32 -8.84
CA VAL A 135 -5.44 4.05 -9.77
C VAL A 135 -5.69 5.28 -10.63
N THR A 136 -5.55 5.12 -11.94
CA THR A 136 -5.62 6.22 -12.93
C THR A 136 -6.82 6.16 -13.84
N SER A 137 -7.62 5.09 -13.76
CA SER A 137 -8.84 4.95 -14.57
C SER A 137 -10.00 4.36 -13.75
N GLY A 138 -11.22 4.50 -14.27
CA GLY A 138 -12.42 3.99 -13.65
C GLY A 138 -12.89 4.77 -12.42
N PRO A 139 -13.88 4.23 -11.67
CA PRO A 139 -14.52 4.96 -10.58
C PRO A 139 -13.64 5.15 -9.33
N LEU A 140 -12.54 4.40 -9.21
CA LEU A 140 -11.60 4.52 -8.08
C LEU A 140 -10.40 5.41 -8.41
N THR A 141 -10.43 6.17 -9.50
CA THR A 141 -9.35 7.10 -9.87
C THR A 141 -9.02 8.04 -8.70
N GLY A 142 -7.73 8.14 -8.38
CA GLY A 142 -7.23 8.93 -7.26
C GLY A 142 -7.08 8.16 -5.95
N LEU A 143 -7.62 6.95 -5.86
CA LEU A 143 -7.41 6.03 -4.75
C LEU A 143 -6.26 5.05 -5.07
N THR A 144 -5.90 4.24 -4.09
CA THR A 144 -4.92 3.17 -4.30
C THR A 144 -5.62 1.86 -4.69
N ALA A 145 -4.93 1.03 -5.46
CA ALA A 145 -5.29 -0.37 -5.63
C ALA A 145 -5.12 -1.14 -4.30
N ARG A 146 -5.58 -2.38 -4.25
CA ARG A 146 -5.36 -3.25 -3.10
C ARG A 146 -4.04 -3.98 -3.24
N ALA A 147 -3.18 -3.85 -2.24
CA ALA A 147 -1.88 -4.49 -2.22
C ALA A 147 -1.41 -4.78 -0.79
N VAL A 148 -0.53 -5.76 -0.65
CA VAL A 148 0.20 -6.03 0.59
C VAL A 148 1.68 -6.08 0.28
N VAL A 149 2.46 -5.30 1.01
CA VAL A 149 3.92 -5.31 0.93
C VAL A 149 4.48 -5.56 2.32
N VAL A 150 5.32 -6.58 2.47
CA VAL A 150 6.01 -6.88 3.73
C VAL A 150 7.49 -6.52 3.59
N VAL A 151 7.98 -5.79 4.57
CA VAL A 151 9.34 -5.24 4.60
C VAL A 151 10.03 -5.72 5.87
N ASP A 152 11.26 -6.17 5.75
CA ASP A 152 12.06 -6.65 6.89
C ASP A 152 12.67 -5.50 7.72
N GLU A 153 13.46 -5.85 8.73
CA GLU A 153 14.12 -4.91 9.64
C GLU A 153 15.16 -4.02 8.93
N ASN A 154 15.64 -4.44 7.75
CA ASN A 154 16.64 -3.74 6.93
C ASN A 154 16.01 -2.99 5.75
N ASP A 155 14.71 -2.78 5.81
CA ASP A 155 13.92 -2.11 4.75
C ASP A 155 13.95 -2.83 3.40
N ARG A 156 14.13 -4.16 3.39
CA ARG A 156 14.00 -4.98 2.18
C ARG A 156 12.60 -5.56 2.06
N VAL A 157 12.10 -5.56 0.83
CA VAL A 157 10.82 -6.21 0.50
C VAL A 157 10.99 -7.72 0.54
N VAL A 158 10.22 -8.39 1.40
CA VAL A 158 10.23 -9.86 1.55
C VAL A 158 8.93 -10.51 1.06
N HIS A 159 7.88 -9.72 0.84
CA HIS A 159 6.63 -10.13 0.20
C HIS A 159 5.99 -8.95 -0.50
N ALA A 160 5.41 -9.18 -1.68
CA ALA A 160 4.70 -8.17 -2.43
C ALA A 160 3.56 -8.81 -3.23
N GLU A 161 2.33 -8.34 -3.00
CA GLU A 161 1.13 -8.80 -3.70
C GLU A 161 0.30 -7.59 -4.14
N LEU A 162 0.14 -7.42 -5.44
CA LEU A 162 -0.87 -6.57 -6.04
C LEU A 162 -2.09 -7.43 -6.34
N VAL A 163 -3.20 -7.20 -5.66
CA VAL A 163 -4.41 -8.04 -5.80
C VAL A 163 -5.08 -7.76 -7.14
N GLY A 164 -5.18 -8.78 -7.98
CA GLY A 164 -5.66 -8.64 -9.35
C GLY A 164 -7.12 -8.22 -9.50
N GLU A 165 -7.98 -8.56 -8.54
CA GLU A 165 -9.37 -8.07 -8.45
C GLU A 165 -9.52 -7.30 -7.13
N ILE A 166 -9.78 -6.00 -7.21
CA ILE A 166 -9.82 -5.12 -6.02
C ILE A 166 -10.84 -5.56 -4.97
N LYS A 167 -11.90 -6.23 -5.37
CA LYS A 167 -12.92 -6.75 -4.45
C LYS A 167 -12.48 -7.99 -3.68
N ASN A 168 -11.39 -8.64 -4.10
CA ASN A 168 -10.88 -9.83 -3.42
C ASN A 168 -9.99 -9.45 -2.23
N GLU A 169 -9.95 -10.34 -1.24
CA GLU A 169 -9.01 -10.25 -0.13
C GLU A 169 -7.58 -10.63 -0.58
N PRO A 170 -6.53 -10.09 0.05
CA PRO A 170 -5.17 -10.51 -0.19
C PRO A 170 -4.90 -11.90 0.41
N ASN A 171 -3.76 -12.50 0.06
CA ASN A 171 -3.29 -13.74 0.67
C ASN A 171 -2.60 -13.43 2.02
N TYR A 172 -3.36 -13.47 3.10
CA TYR A 172 -2.88 -13.19 4.45
C TYR A 172 -1.79 -14.18 4.89
N ASP A 173 -1.96 -15.47 4.59
CA ASP A 173 -1.02 -16.52 5.01
C ASP A 173 0.36 -16.32 4.37
N ALA A 174 0.40 -15.98 3.08
CA ALA A 174 1.64 -15.68 2.38
C ALA A 174 2.35 -14.44 2.96
N ALA A 175 1.60 -13.37 3.24
CA ALA A 175 2.14 -12.16 3.85
C ALA A 175 2.72 -12.44 5.24
N LEU A 176 1.99 -13.18 6.08
CA LEU A 176 2.41 -13.52 7.45
C LEU A 176 3.55 -14.54 7.47
N ALA A 177 3.60 -15.45 6.51
CA ALA A 177 4.71 -16.41 6.37
C ALA A 177 6.05 -15.72 6.10
N ALA A 178 6.04 -14.57 5.40
CA ALA A 178 7.23 -13.78 5.13
C ALA A 178 7.83 -13.10 6.40
N LEU A 179 7.10 -13.12 7.51
CA LEU A 179 7.53 -12.58 8.80
C LEU A 179 8.16 -13.63 9.75
N LYS A 180 8.32 -14.86 9.30
CA LYS A 180 8.89 -15.97 10.10
C LYS A 180 10.41 -16.04 9.99
#